data_4b5734ff1319e71097a28f6cdebac40a
#
_entry.id   4b5734ff1319e71097a28f6cdebac40a
#
_cell.length_a   1.000
_cell.length_b   1.000
_cell.length_c   1.000
_cell.angle_alpha   90.00
_cell.angle_beta   90.00
_cell.angle_gamma   90.00
#
_symmetry.space_group_name_H-M   'P 1'
#
loop_
_entity.id
_entity.type
_entity.pdbx_description
1 polymer ?
#
loop_
_entity_poly.entity_id
_entity_poly.type
_entity_poly.pdbx_seq_one_letter_code
_entity_poly.pdbx_strand_id
1 'polypeptide(L)' 'MFPLERIVIINQKSKVAIYKQIAYSIINAIRNGVLKPGIHLPSSRNLAHILNVHRKTIIAAYKE' A
#
# COMPACT_ATOMS: atom_id res chain seq x y z
N MET A 1 -5.92 -7.66 -12.62
CA MET A 1 -4.89 -7.12 -11.72
C MET A 1 -5.41 -5.87 -11.05
N PHE A 2 -5.19 -5.77 -9.75
CA PHE A 2 -5.67 -4.63 -9.00
C PHE A 2 -4.80 -3.41 -9.22
N PRO A 3 -5.39 -2.25 -9.56
CA PRO A 3 -4.61 -1.01 -9.70
C PRO A 3 -4.32 -0.42 -8.31
N LEU A 4 -3.33 -0.97 -7.61
CA LEU A 4 -2.97 -0.49 -6.29
C LEU A 4 -2.58 0.98 -6.30
N GLU A 5 -2.07 1.48 -7.42
CA GLU A 5 -1.76 2.90 -7.57
C GLU A 5 -3.00 3.78 -7.47
N ARG A 6 -4.18 3.22 -7.66
CA ARG A 6 -5.44 3.96 -7.49
C ARG A 6 -6.03 3.82 -6.10
N ILE A 7 -5.68 2.72 -5.42
CA ILE A 7 -6.16 2.44 -4.06
C ILE A 7 -5.30 3.20 -3.05
N VAL A 8 -3.98 3.19 -3.26
CA VAL A 8 -3.03 3.82 -2.35
C VAL A 8 -2.75 5.24 -2.83
N ILE A 9 -3.25 6.22 -2.09
CA ILE A 9 -2.99 7.63 -2.38
C ILE A 9 -2.05 8.15 -1.31
N ILE A 10 -0.87 8.61 -1.73
CA ILE A 10 0.15 9.09 -0.82
C ILE A 10 0.11 10.62 -0.79
N ASN A 11 -0.06 11.17 0.41
CA ASN A 11 0.01 12.60 0.64
C ASN A 11 1.33 12.91 1.36
N GLN A 12 2.29 13.43 0.63
CA GLN A 12 3.61 13.72 1.18
C GLN A 12 3.61 14.88 2.17
N LYS A 13 2.56 15.70 2.17
CA LYS A 13 2.40 16.80 3.11
C LYS A 13 1.73 16.39 4.41
N SER A 14 1.21 15.17 4.48
CA SER A 14 0.57 14.67 5.68
C SER A 14 1.61 14.43 6.78
N LYS A 15 1.18 14.56 8.03
CA LYS A 15 2.00 14.20 9.19
C LYS A 15 2.12 12.70 9.38
N VAL A 16 1.26 11.92 8.72
CA VAL A 16 1.29 10.48 8.81
C VAL A 16 2.42 9.95 7.93
N ALA A 17 3.25 9.08 8.48
CA ALA A 17 4.35 8.48 7.73
C ALA A 17 3.84 7.78 6.49
N ILE A 18 4.60 7.85 5.39
CA ILE A 18 4.18 7.28 4.11
C ILE A 18 3.89 5.79 4.23
N TYR A 19 4.72 5.03 4.96
CA TYR A 19 4.50 3.59 5.11
C TYR A 19 3.16 3.29 5.79
N LYS A 20 2.75 4.13 6.74
CA LYS A 20 1.45 3.98 7.40
C LYS A 20 0.30 4.32 6.48
N GLN A 21 0.46 5.33 5.64
CA GLN A 21 -0.56 5.67 4.64
C GLN A 21 -0.78 4.49 3.70
N ILE A 22 0.29 3.86 3.25
CA ILE A 22 0.21 2.69 2.36
C ILE A 22 -0.49 1.54 3.09
N ALA A 23 -0.06 1.23 4.31
CA ALA A 23 -0.63 0.13 5.10
C ALA A 23 -2.12 0.35 5.35
N TYR A 24 -2.50 1.55 5.78
CA TYR A 24 -3.90 1.86 6.09
C TYR A 24 -4.77 1.84 4.84
N SER A 25 -4.24 2.29 3.71
CA SER A 25 -4.99 2.23 2.44
C SER A 25 -5.32 0.78 2.06
N ILE A 26 -4.36 -0.12 2.21
CA ILE A 26 -4.55 -1.53 1.89
C ILE A 26 -5.51 -2.17 2.90
N ILE A 27 -5.33 -1.91 4.19
CA ILE A 27 -6.21 -2.44 5.24
C ILE A 27 -7.64 -1.99 5.01
N ASN A 28 -7.85 -0.71 4.74
CA ASN A 28 -9.18 -0.18 4.51
C ASN A 28 -9.80 -0.77 3.25
N ALA A 29 -9.02 -0.99 2.20
CA ALA A 29 -9.52 -1.61 0.97
C ALA A 29 -9.99 -3.04 1.25
N ILE A 30 -9.29 -3.78 2.11
CA ILE A 30 -9.71 -5.12 2.50
C ILE A 30 -11.00 -5.06 3.30
N ARG A 31 -11.10 -4.15 4.27
CA ARG A 31 -12.30 -3.98 5.10
C ARG A 31 -13.52 -3.60 4.29
N ASN A 32 -13.33 -2.78 3.28
CA ASN A 32 -14.43 -2.28 2.44
C ASN A 32 -14.76 -3.22 1.28
N GLY A 33 -14.07 -4.34 1.17
CA GLY A 33 -14.35 -5.32 0.12
C GLY A 33 -13.76 -4.98 -1.24
N VAL A 34 -13.01 -3.88 -1.35
CA VAL A 34 -12.33 -3.52 -2.59
C VAL A 34 -11.23 -4.53 -2.90
N LEU A 35 -10.47 -4.93 -1.87
CA LEU A 35 -9.52 -6.03 -1.94
C LEU A 35 -10.09 -7.19 -1.12
N LYS A 36 -10.29 -8.33 -1.75
CA LYS A 36 -10.86 -9.49 -1.07
C LYS A 36 -9.79 -10.22 -0.26
N PRO A 37 -10.16 -10.83 0.90
CA PRO A 37 -9.24 -11.66 1.65
C PRO A 37 -8.66 -12.75 0.76
N GLY A 38 -7.38 -13.03 0.93
CA GLY A 38 -6.68 -14.05 0.13
C GLY A 38 -6.12 -13.56 -1.18
N ILE A 39 -6.34 -12.30 -1.54
CA ILE A 39 -5.74 -11.75 -2.75
C ILE A 39 -4.21 -11.70 -2.61
N HIS A 40 -3.52 -12.01 -3.69
CA HIS A 40 -2.06 -11.91 -3.72
C HIS A 40 -1.63 -10.46 -3.93
N LEU A 41 -0.99 -9.90 -2.91
CA LEU A 41 -0.37 -8.58 -3.05
C LEU A 41 0.97 -8.72 -3.78
N PRO A 42 1.38 -7.69 -4.54
CA PRO A 42 2.69 -7.72 -5.18
C PRO A 42 3.82 -7.79 -4.16
N SER A 43 4.99 -8.24 -4.60
CA SER A 43 6.17 -8.23 -3.75
C SER A 43 6.51 -6.79 -3.33
N SER A 44 7.29 -6.65 -2.26
CA SER A 44 7.71 -5.32 -1.81
C SER A 44 8.46 -4.57 -2.91
N ARG A 45 9.28 -5.27 -3.70
CA ARG A 45 10.00 -4.65 -4.81
C ARG A 45 9.03 -4.14 -5.88
N ASN A 46 8.05 -4.96 -6.27
CA ASN A 46 7.10 -4.58 -7.31
C ASN A 46 6.21 -3.43 -6.85
N LEU A 47 5.70 -3.47 -5.63
CA LEU A 47 4.86 -2.40 -5.13
C LEU A 47 5.64 -1.09 -4.97
N ALA A 48 6.90 -1.18 -4.53
CA ALA A 48 7.76 0.00 -4.44
C ALA A 48 7.93 0.65 -5.82
N HIS A 49 8.09 -0.16 -6.85
CA HIS A 49 8.19 0.34 -8.22
C HIS A 49 6.87 0.98 -8.68
N ILE A 50 5.75 0.30 -8.42
CA ILE A 50 4.42 0.79 -8.81
C ILE A 50 4.13 2.15 -8.16
N LEU A 51 4.45 2.30 -6.87
CA LEU A 51 4.15 3.50 -6.10
C LEU A 51 5.28 4.52 -6.13
N ASN A 52 6.40 4.18 -6.76
CA ASN A 52 7.58 5.04 -6.86
C ASN A 52 8.09 5.48 -5.47
N VAL A 53 8.25 4.52 -4.58
CA VAL A 53 8.78 4.74 -3.24
C VAL A 53 9.91 3.75 -2.96
N HIS A 54 10.62 3.96 -1.87
CA HIS A 54 11.67 3.04 -1.47
C HIS A 54 11.10 1.69 -1.05
N ARG A 55 11.82 0.61 -1.39
CA ARG A 55 11.42 -0.74 -0.98
C ARG A 55 11.29 -0.86 0.53
N LYS A 56 12.16 -0.20 1.29
CA LYS A 56 12.09 -0.21 2.76
C LYS A 56 10.74 0.31 3.26
N THR A 57 10.17 1.29 2.57
CA THR A 57 8.87 1.85 2.91
C THR A 57 7.78 0.78 2.77
N ILE A 58 7.84 -0.01 1.69
CA ILE A 58 6.87 -1.06 1.46
C ILE A 58 7.04 -2.19 2.47
N ILE A 59 8.27 -2.56 2.80
CA ILE A 59 8.54 -3.59 3.81
C ILE A 59 7.94 -3.16 5.15
N ALA A 60 8.10 -1.90 5.54
CA ALA A 60 7.50 -1.39 6.76
C ALA A 60 5.97 -1.43 6.69
N ALA A 61 5.39 -1.07 5.55
CA ALA A 61 3.94 -1.11 5.35
C ALA A 61 3.39 -2.52 5.47
N TYR A 62 4.07 -3.51 4.90
CA TYR A 62 3.61 -4.89 4.93
C TYR A 62 3.70 -5.54 6.32
N LYS A 63 4.45 -4.93 7.24
CA LYS A 63 4.54 -5.41 8.62
C LYS A 63 3.39 -4.94 9.51
N GLU A 64 2.62 -3.98 9.07
CA GLU A 64 1.47 -3.49 9.84
C GLU A 64 0.27 -4.47 9.79
#